data_0e99eb0a4a8cb80215da8bba632a76f7
#
_entry.id   0e99eb0a4a8cb80215da8bba632a76f7
#
_cell.length_a   1.000
_cell.length_b   1.000
_cell.length_c   1.000
_cell.angle_alpha   90.00
_cell.angle_beta   90.00
_cell.angle_gamma   90.00
#
_symmetry.space_group_name_H-M   'P 1'
#
loop_
_entity.id
_entity.type
_entity.pdbx_description
1 polymer ?
#
loop_
_entity_poly.entity_id
_entity_poly.type
_entity_poly.pdbx_seq_one_letter_code
_entity_poly.pdbx_strand_id
1 'polypeptide(L)'
;MRTTPNEFAQAAAAPLMQAAPAARRHTVLLAEDDRSARRYLEVILQRAGYEVIAAADGVEAMKAALSEPVDAVVTDAIMPHLSGHELCRFLRRHPKLARLPVVLLSGVDKWYEPRDAAERADAYLSKPVRPEELADCLSRLLPASA
;
A
#
# COMPACT_ATOMS: atom_id res chain seq x y z
N MET A 1 10.09 49.76 11.27
CA MET A 1 9.84 49.51 10.99
C MET A 1 9.99 48.77 10.24
N ARG A 2 10.15 48.33 9.97
CA ARG A 2 10.29 47.81 9.34
C ARG A 2 10.65 46.64 9.24
N THR A 3 10.95 45.87 9.39
CA THR A 3 11.27 44.55 9.51
C THR A 3 10.21 43.59 9.24
N THR A 4 9.06 44.00 9.05
CA THR A 4 7.93 43.08 8.89
C THR A 4 8.05 42.12 7.74
N PRO A 5 8.51 42.46 6.55
CA PRO A 5 8.62 41.46 5.48
C PRO A 5 9.51 40.30 5.83
N ASN A 6 10.59 40.64 6.53
CA ASN A 6 11.53 39.60 6.89
C ASN A 6 10.96 38.65 7.93
N GLU A 7 10.21 39.19 8.85
CA GLU A 7 9.56 38.36 9.86
C GLU A 7 8.51 37.42 9.25
N PHE A 8 7.78 37.91 8.28
CA PHE A 8 6.81 37.06 7.61
C PHE A 8 7.47 35.91 6.88
N ALA A 9 8.56 36.17 6.20
CA ALA A 9 9.28 35.12 5.50
C ALA A 9 9.77 34.05 6.45
N GLN A 10 10.27 34.46 7.57
CA GLN A 10 10.76 33.50 8.55
C GLN A 10 9.64 32.70 9.16
N ALA A 11 8.55 33.33 9.47
CA ALA A 11 7.41 32.64 10.05
C ALA A 11 6.82 31.63 9.09
N ALA A 12 6.76 31.98 7.82
CA ALA A 12 6.22 31.05 6.82
C ALA A 12 7.15 29.86 6.60
N ALA A 13 8.44 30.09 6.62
CA ALA A 13 9.39 29.03 6.35
C ALA A 13 9.48 28.03 7.49
N ALA A 14 9.42 28.48 8.71
CA ALA A 14 9.62 27.61 9.86
C ALA A 14 8.61 26.48 9.93
N PRO A 15 7.30 26.74 9.80
CA PRO A 15 6.35 25.65 9.87
C PRO A 15 6.55 24.62 8.76
N LEU A 16 6.90 25.06 7.57
CA LEU A 16 7.12 24.12 6.48
C LEU A 16 8.30 23.21 6.74
N MET A 17 9.36 23.77 7.25
CA MET A 17 10.53 22.99 7.54
C MET A 17 10.28 21.99 8.66
N GLN A 18 9.49 22.37 9.63
CA GLN A 18 9.18 21.46 10.72
C GLN A 18 8.26 20.35 10.30
N ALA A 19 7.34 20.63 9.39
CA ALA A 19 6.41 19.62 8.95
C ALA A 19 7.05 18.57 8.06
N ALA A 20 8.00 18.97 7.23
CA ALA A 20 8.55 18.11 6.21
C ALA A 20 9.24 16.86 6.76
N PRO A 21 10.11 16.97 7.76
CA PRO A 21 10.90 15.79 8.13
C PRO A 21 10.12 14.72 8.87
N ALA A 22 8.99 15.07 9.43
CA ALA A 22 8.34 14.13 10.31
C ALA A 22 7.41 13.17 9.61
N ALA A 23 6.95 13.51 8.43
CA ALA A 23 5.78 12.83 7.89
C ALA A 23 6.06 12.14 6.58
N ARG A 24 6.95 11.18 6.59
CA ARG A 24 7.10 10.36 5.42
C ARG A 24 5.93 9.39 5.37
N ARG A 25 5.18 9.44 4.27
CA ARG A 25 4.06 8.52 4.08
C ARG A 25 4.56 7.19 3.54
N HIS A 26 3.92 6.14 3.99
CA HIS A 26 4.16 4.83 3.41
C HIS A 26 3.49 4.75 2.05
N THR A 27 4.11 4.02 1.14
CA THR A 27 3.60 3.79 -0.19
C THR A 27 3.04 2.38 -0.28
N VAL A 28 1.79 2.27 -0.72
CA VAL A 28 1.10 1.00 -0.88
C VAL A 28 0.92 0.73 -2.37
N LEU A 29 1.35 -0.45 -2.80
CA LEU A 29 1.10 -0.93 -4.14
C LEU A 29 -0.25 -1.65 -4.13
N LEU A 30 -1.18 -1.16 -4.93
CA LEU A 30 -2.53 -1.71 -5.01
C LEU A 30 -2.70 -2.41 -6.34
N ALA A 31 -3.02 -3.70 -6.31
CA ALA A 31 -3.30 -4.47 -7.52
C ALA A 31 -4.75 -4.90 -7.53
N GLU A 32 -5.50 -4.42 -8.51
CA GLU A 32 -6.93 -4.71 -8.64
C GLU A 32 -7.32 -4.50 -10.11
N ASP A 33 -7.87 -5.53 -10.74
CA ASP A 33 -8.17 -5.45 -12.17
C ASP A 33 -9.48 -4.74 -12.47
N ASP A 34 -10.43 -4.73 -11.54
CA ASP A 34 -11.68 -4.02 -11.75
C ASP A 34 -11.46 -2.51 -11.52
N ARG A 35 -11.80 -1.72 -12.53
CA ARG A 35 -11.52 -0.30 -12.49
C ARG A 35 -12.22 0.42 -11.34
N SER A 36 -13.48 0.09 -11.11
CA SER A 36 -14.26 0.75 -10.05
C SER A 36 -13.77 0.34 -8.68
N ALA A 37 -13.48 -0.93 -8.49
CA ALA A 37 -12.95 -1.43 -7.23
C ALA A 37 -11.56 -0.85 -6.97
N ARG A 38 -10.75 -0.76 -8.00
CA ARG A 38 -9.42 -0.17 -7.87
C ARG A 38 -9.50 1.29 -7.43
N ARG A 39 -10.41 2.04 -8.05
CA ARG A 39 -10.58 3.45 -7.67
C ARG A 39 -11.07 3.60 -6.24
N TYR A 40 -12.03 2.76 -5.85
CA TYR A 40 -12.54 2.78 -4.48
C TYR A 40 -11.43 2.52 -3.47
N LEU A 41 -10.63 1.47 -3.71
CA LEU A 41 -9.55 1.12 -2.80
C LEU A 41 -8.47 2.18 -2.77
N GLU A 42 -8.17 2.76 -3.92
CA GLU A 42 -7.19 3.83 -4.00
C GLU A 42 -7.60 5.02 -3.13
N VAL A 43 -8.87 5.40 -3.20
CA VAL A 43 -9.37 6.53 -2.43
C VAL A 43 -9.30 6.25 -0.93
N ILE A 44 -9.72 5.06 -0.50
CA ILE A 44 -9.69 4.77 0.92
C ILE A 44 -8.27 4.67 1.47
N LEU A 45 -7.35 4.17 0.67
CA LEU A 45 -5.94 4.14 1.08
C LEU A 45 -5.35 5.55 1.19
N GLN A 46 -5.66 6.41 0.23
CA GLN A 46 -5.21 7.79 0.28
C GLN A 46 -5.78 8.52 1.49
N ARG A 47 -7.04 8.29 1.80
CA ARG A 47 -7.66 8.91 2.97
C ARG A 47 -7.08 8.40 4.27
N ALA A 48 -6.54 7.19 4.25
CA ALA A 48 -5.87 6.64 5.42
C ALA A 48 -4.44 7.15 5.57
N GLY A 49 -3.97 7.96 4.61
CA GLY A 49 -2.66 8.58 4.72
C GLY A 49 -1.57 7.94 3.91
N TYR A 50 -1.91 7.03 3.01
CA TYR A 50 -0.91 6.34 2.20
C TYR A 50 -0.76 6.95 0.81
N GLU A 51 0.46 6.91 0.29
CA GLU A 51 0.68 7.10 -1.14
C GLU A 51 0.30 5.79 -1.83
N VAL A 52 -0.30 5.86 -3.01
CA VAL A 52 -0.76 4.66 -3.69
C VAL A 52 -0.18 4.57 -5.09
N ILE A 53 0.37 3.41 -5.40
CA ILE A 53 0.73 3.04 -6.77
C ILE A 53 -0.29 2.00 -7.19
N ALA A 54 -1.14 2.34 -8.16
CA ALA A 54 -2.22 1.45 -8.58
C ALA A 54 -1.80 0.67 -9.82
N ALA A 55 -2.06 -0.63 -9.79
CA ALA A 55 -1.78 -1.53 -10.90
C ALA A 55 -3.07 -2.24 -11.30
N ALA A 56 -3.26 -2.42 -12.59
CA ALA A 56 -4.48 -3.00 -13.13
C ALA A 56 -4.45 -4.52 -13.23
N ASP A 57 -3.29 -5.12 -13.04
CA ASP A 57 -3.16 -6.58 -13.02
C ASP A 57 -1.90 -6.98 -12.27
N GLY A 58 -1.72 -8.29 -12.11
CA GLY A 58 -0.59 -8.80 -11.34
C GLY A 58 0.76 -8.58 -11.99
N VAL A 59 0.82 -8.57 -13.32
CA VAL A 59 2.06 -8.34 -14.03
C VAL A 59 2.52 -6.89 -13.85
N GLU A 60 1.58 -5.97 -13.97
CA GLU A 60 1.86 -4.56 -13.73
C GLU A 60 2.32 -4.32 -12.30
N ALA A 61 1.65 -5.01 -11.35
CA ALA A 61 2.03 -4.91 -9.95
C ALA A 61 3.44 -5.46 -9.71
N MET A 62 3.76 -6.57 -10.33
CA MET A 62 5.08 -7.15 -10.21
C MET A 62 6.15 -6.18 -10.69
N LYS A 63 5.91 -5.56 -11.84
CA LYS A 63 6.85 -4.58 -12.39
C LYS A 63 7.00 -3.38 -11.46
N ALA A 64 5.90 -2.90 -10.90
CA ALA A 64 5.96 -1.77 -9.99
C ALA A 64 6.74 -2.12 -8.72
N ALA A 65 6.54 -3.32 -8.19
CA ALA A 65 7.26 -3.74 -7.00
C ALA A 65 8.78 -3.81 -7.24
N LEU A 66 9.17 -4.11 -8.45
CA LEU A 66 10.60 -4.20 -8.80
C LEU A 66 11.22 -2.83 -9.03
N SER A 67 10.45 -1.85 -9.45
CA SER A 67 11.01 -0.57 -9.91
C SER A 67 10.72 0.61 -8.99
N GLU A 68 9.76 0.49 -8.08
CA GLU A 68 9.35 1.60 -7.23
C GLU A 68 9.57 1.25 -5.75
N PRO A 69 9.84 2.24 -4.92
CA PRO A 69 9.89 1.97 -3.49
C PRO A 69 8.47 1.75 -2.96
N VAL A 70 8.22 0.57 -2.43
CA VAL A 70 6.91 0.15 -1.95
C VAL A 70 7.06 -0.36 -0.53
N ASP A 71 6.13 0.02 0.34
CA ASP A 71 6.18 -0.38 1.75
C ASP A 71 5.22 -1.52 2.06
N ALA A 72 4.16 -1.67 1.29
CA ALA A 72 3.20 -2.75 1.46
C ALA A 72 2.46 -2.99 0.15
N VAL A 73 1.89 -4.18 0.02
CA VAL A 73 1.12 -4.57 -1.16
C VAL A 73 -0.28 -4.96 -0.73
N VAL A 74 -1.30 -4.41 -1.39
CA VAL A 74 -2.69 -4.82 -1.26
C VAL A 74 -3.11 -5.33 -2.63
N THR A 75 -3.52 -6.59 -2.71
CA THR A 75 -3.84 -7.19 -3.99
C THR A 75 -5.11 -8.02 -3.92
N ASP A 76 -5.91 -7.95 -4.99
CA ASP A 76 -7.00 -8.90 -5.17
C ASP A 76 -6.42 -10.28 -5.36
N ALA A 77 -7.12 -11.29 -4.86
CA ALA A 77 -6.67 -12.67 -5.00
C ALA A 77 -6.78 -13.16 -6.43
N ILE A 78 -7.82 -12.74 -7.13
CA ILE A 78 -8.13 -13.24 -8.46
C ILE A 78 -8.03 -12.11 -9.47
N MET A 79 -7.07 -12.23 -10.37
CA MET A 79 -6.85 -11.27 -11.44
C MET A 79 -6.40 -12.03 -12.67
N PRO A 80 -6.65 -11.48 -13.87
CA PRO A 80 -6.18 -12.15 -15.09
C PRO A 80 -4.66 -12.13 -15.17
N HIS A 81 -4.11 -13.09 -15.85
CA HIS A 81 -2.70 -13.26 -16.16
C HIS A 81 -1.85 -13.68 -14.97
N LEU A 82 -1.93 -12.96 -13.87
CA LEU A 82 -1.19 -13.30 -12.67
C LEU A 82 -2.09 -13.00 -11.47
N SER A 83 -2.41 -14.04 -10.71
CA SER A 83 -3.30 -13.89 -9.55
C SER A 83 -2.56 -13.21 -8.39
N GLY A 84 -3.34 -12.75 -7.41
CA GLY A 84 -2.76 -12.20 -6.20
C GLY A 84 -1.93 -13.22 -5.44
N HIS A 85 -2.33 -14.49 -5.45
CA HIS A 85 -1.54 -15.55 -4.84
C HIS A 85 -0.20 -15.73 -5.55
N GLU A 86 -0.21 -15.70 -6.86
CA GLU A 86 1.02 -15.80 -7.64
C GLU A 86 1.91 -14.58 -7.43
N LEU A 87 1.32 -13.41 -7.35
CA LEU A 87 2.06 -12.19 -7.03
C LEU A 87 2.74 -12.31 -5.67
N CYS A 88 1.98 -12.78 -4.67
CA CYS A 88 2.53 -12.97 -3.34
C CYS A 88 3.70 -13.96 -3.35
N ARG A 89 3.56 -15.06 -4.06
CA ARG A 89 4.64 -16.03 -4.19
C ARG A 89 5.88 -15.41 -4.81
N PHE A 90 5.69 -14.65 -5.86
CA PHE A 90 6.80 -13.95 -6.49
C PHE A 90 7.52 -13.04 -5.50
N LEU A 91 6.77 -12.26 -4.75
CA LEU A 91 7.35 -11.35 -3.77
C LEU A 91 8.14 -12.09 -2.71
N ARG A 92 7.56 -13.18 -2.19
CA ARG A 92 8.21 -13.96 -1.14
C ARG A 92 9.51 -14.61 -1.59
N ARG A 93 9.63 -14.91 -2.88
CA ARG A 93 10.82 -15.55 -3.43
C ARG A 93 11.88 -14.56 -3.90
N HIS A 94 11.53 -13.29 -3.96
CA HIS A 94 12.49 -12.29 -4.40
C HIS A 94 13.30 -11.78 -3.22
N PRO A 95 14.64 -11.79 -3.31
CA PRO A 95 15.47 -11.45 -2.14
C PRO A 95 15.19 -10.07 -1.55
N LYS A 96 14.86 -9.10 -2.38
CA LYS A 96 14.64 -7.73 -1.92
C LYS A 96 13.20 -7.47 -1.50
N LEU A 97 12.27 -8.34 -1.89
CA LEU A 97 10.84 -8.08 -1.67
C LEU A 97 10.21 -9.08 -0.71
N ALA A 98 10.98 -10.04 -0.23
CA ALA A 98 10.45 -11.15 0.54
C ALA A 98 9.78 -10.73 1.84
N ARG A 99 10.12 -9.58 2.37
CA ARG A 99 9.58 -9.11 3.64
C ARG A 99 8.50 -8.05 3.50
N LEU A 100 8.13 -7.71 2.27
CA LEU A 100 7.05 -6.75 2.07
C LEU A 100 5.76 -7.29 2.69
N PRO A 101 5.08 -6.50 3.51
CA PRO A 101 3.74 -6.89 3.97
C PRO A 101 2.79 -7.00 2.78
N VAL A 102 2.01 -8.06 2.76
CA VAL A 102 1.04 -8.31 1.69
C VAL A 102 -0.31 -8.57 2.31
N VAL A 103 -1.31 -7.81 1.87
CA VAL A 103 -2.71 -8.01 2.23
C VAL A 103 -3.43 -8.51 1.00
N LEU A 104 -4.08 -9.64 1.13
CA LEU A 104 -4.76 -10.27 0.02
C LEU A 104 -6.26 -10.15 0.21
N LEU A 105 -6.96 -9.70 -0.82
CA LEU A 105 -8.40 -9.47 -0.78
C LEU A 105 -9.11 -10.56 -1.56
N SER A 106 -10.05 -11.25 -0.91
CA SER A 106 -10.78 -12.35 -1.53
C SER A 106 -12.25 -12.01 -1.67
N GLY A 107 -12.80 -12.21 -2.85
CA GLY A 107 -14.18 -11.87 -3.14
C GLY A 107 -15.19 -12.91 -2.78
N VAL A 108 -14.78 -14.15 -2.55
CA VAL A 108 -15.71 -15.20 -2.26
C VAL A 108 -15.08 -16.10 -1.27
N ASP A 109 -15.84 -16.61 -0.53
CA ASP A 109 -15.84 -17.58 0.42
C ASP A 109 -14.77 -18.61 0.35
N LYS A 110 -13.86 -18.65 -0.55
CA LYS A 110 -12.87 -19.69 -0.54
C LYS A 110 -11.52 -19.15 -0.29
N TRP A 111 -11.05 -19.44 0.88
CA TRP A 111 -9.69 -19.11 1.25
C TRP A 111 -8.79 -20.16 0.69
N TYR A 112 -7.89 -19.75 -0.15
CA TYR A 112 -6.79 -20.59 -0.56
C TYR A 112 -5.61 -20.22 0.32
N GLU A 113 -5.15 -21.17 1.11
CA GLU A 113 -3.93 -20.96 1.89
C GLU A 113 -2.82 -21.78 1.27
N PRO A 114 -1.71 -21.15 0.90
CA PRO A 114 -0.55 -21.90 0.41
C PRO A 114 -0.06 -22.87 1.47
N ARG A 115 0.35 -24.04 1.02
CA ARG A 115 0.91 -25.02 1.93
C ARG A 115 2.21 -24.53 2.55
N ASP A 116 3.00 -23.82 1.77
CA ASP A 116 4.24 -23.26 2.27
C ASP A 116 3.94 -21.93 2.95
N ALA A 117 4.20 -21.90 4.26
CA ALA A 117 3.95 -20.70 5.04
C ALA A 117 4.74 -19.50 4.51
N ALA A 118 5.89 -19.75 3.88
CA ALA A 118 6.72 -18.68 3.35
C ALA A 118 6.06 -17.96 2.17
N GLU A 119 5.05 -18.58 1.55
CA GLU A 119 4.36 -17.99 0.40
C GLU A 119 3.06 -17.30 0.79
N ARG A 120 2.75 -17.25 2.08
CA ARG A 120 1.49 -16.67 2.53
C ARG A 120 1.53 -15.16 2.58
N ALA A 121 0.37 -14.55 2.39
CA ALA A 121 0.20 -13.15 2.68
C ALA A 121 0.22 -12.95 4.20
N ASP A 122 0.44 -11.71 4.59
CA ASP A 122 0.42 -11.37 6.01
C ASP A 122 -0.99 -11.22 6.55
N ALA A 123 -1.93 -10.91 5.68
CA ALA A 123 -3.33 -10.77 6.07
C ALA A 123 -4.23 -11.11 4.89
N TYR A 124 -5.40 -11.61 5.22
CA TYR A 124 -6.43 -11.96 4.24
C TYR A 124 -7.71 -11.24 4.66
N LEU A 125 -8.27 -10.44 3.77
CA LEU A 125 -9.51 -9.71 4.04
C LEU A 125 -10.55 -10.10 3.02
N SER A 126 -11.80 -10.20 3.47
CA SER A 126 -12.93 -10.54 2.59
C SER A 126 -13.50 -9.28 1.95
N LYS A 127 -13.87 -9.40 0.69
CA LYS A 127 -14.61 -8.36 0.02
C LYS A 127 -16.10 -8.46 0.35
N PRO A 128 -16.79 -7.37 0.47
CA PRO A 128 -16.35 -5.98 0.31
C PRO A 128 -15.54 -5.50 1.50
N VAL A 129 -14.45 -4.81 1.22
CA VAL A 129 -13.54 -4.37 2.28
C VAL A 129 -13.99 -3.03 2.80
N ARG A 130 -14.10 -2.90 4.12
CA ARG A 130 -14.44 -1.64 4.73
C ARG A 130 -13.20 -0.79 4.93
N PRO A 131 -13.32 0.55 4.81
CA PRO A 131 -12.14 1.41 4.96
C PRO A 131 -11.42 1.21 6.29
N GLU A 132 -12.15 1.10 7.39
CA GLU A 132 -11.54 0.93 8.70
C GLU A 132 -10.79 -0.38 8.82
N GLU A 133 -11.33 -1.41 8.22
CA GLU A 133 -10.74 -2.73 8.27
C GLU A 133 -9.39 -2.76 7.56
N LEU A 134 -9.34 -2.16 6.39
CA LEU A 134 -8.10 -2.11 5.62
C LEU A 134 -7.08 -1.21 6.31
N ALA A 135 -7.52 -0.07 6.80
CA ALA A 135 -6.63 0.86 7.50
C ALA A 135 -6.04 0.23 8.75
N ASP A 136 -6.86 -0.44 9.54
CA ASP A 136 -6.38 -1.12 10.75
C ASP A 136 -5.39 -2.22 10.41
N CYS A 137 -5.68 -2.98 9.37
CA CYS A 137 -4.81 -4.06 8.94
C CYS A 137 -3.42 -3.53 8.57
N LEU A 138 -3.39 -2.49 7.75
CA LEU A 138 -2.12 -1.91 7.32
C LEU A 138 -1.37 -1.25 8.46
N SER A 139 -2.08 -0.61 9.37
CA SER A 139 -1.41 0.04 10.49
C SER A 139 -0.73 -0.97 11.41
N ARG A 140 -1.23 -2.18 11.47
CA ARG A 140 -0.58 -3.24 12.25
C ARG A 140 0.61 -3.85 11.53
N LEU A 141 0.59 -3.85 10.21
CA LEU A 141 1.66 -4.46 9.44
C LEU A 141 2.81 -3.50 9.16
N LEU A 142 2.53 -2.21 9.11
CA LEU A 142 3.55 -1.22 8.81
C LEU A 142 4.08 -0.62 10.11
N PRO A 143 5.39 -0.39 10.17
CA PRO A 143 5.95 0.28 11.35
C PRO A 143 5.41 1.69 11.45
N ALA A 144 5.30 2.18 12.67
CA ALA A 144 4.88 3.54 12.88
C ALA A 144 5.86 4.46 12.17
N SER A 145 5.34 5.45 11.46
CA SER A 145 6.21 6.43 10.86
C SER A 145 6.75 7.30 11.97
N ALA A 146 8.01 7.23 12.16
CA ALA A 146 8.66 7.94 13.24
C ALA A 146 8.77 9.43 12.97
#